data_06eb1c9a819b6d94348ff87cc646fd5d
#
_entry.id   06eb1c9a819b6d94348ff87cc646fd5d
#
_cell.length_a   1.000
_cell.length_b   1.000
_cell.length_c   1.000
_cell.angle_alpha   90.00
_cell.angle_beta   90.00
_cell.angle_gamma   90.00
#
_symmetry.space_group_name_H-M   'P 1'
#
loop_
_entity.id
_entity.type
_entity.pdbx_description
1 polymer ?
#
loop_
_entity_poly.entity_id
_entity_poly.type
_entity_poly.pdbx_seq_one_letter_code
_entity_poly.pdbx_strand_id
1 'polypeptide(L)'
;MTATPESTPAPATSYLDTIAVYLRPRVLIVMFLGFSSGLPLALTGSTLQVWSATSGVDLKTIGFFTLVGTPYTLKFLWAPIVDAIDIPILSRLLGRRRGWLVFSQLLLMATIVFLAFCDPAISPWHVAFGGLLVAVASATQDIVIDAFRVESLDKSEQAAGMASYVAAYRIGMLASTVGVLYLVATFELFGFATTAAWSLSFIGMAVLVLIGIVTTIAATEPRQSAVAEAAHAGEKNSVMRVAQAAYQAFADFLTRDAAIVVLLFVVLYKFCDAFAGAMTAAFVIKIGFSIVDYANIVKGVGLAASLIGGFAGGALAMRYNMVTCLWIGAMLQMVSNLAFTWLALVGTNHWALVVAIIAENFAGAIGTVIFVAYLSALCQSPLHTATQFALLTALAAVGRTYLSAGAGIVAEATGWPMFFVVSSLLAIPSLILLAWLQQRGHFAEFVPARVPRAAD
;
A
#
# COMPACT_ATOMS: atom_id res chain seq x y z
N MET A 1 30.77 -40.44 -28.82
CA MET A 1 30.86 -40.12 -27.40
C MET A 1 31.25 -38.64 -27.29
N THR A 2 30.27 -37.75 -27.20
CA THR A 2 30.48 -36.31 -27.00
C THR A 2 30.20 -36.02 -25.54
N ALA A 3 31.23 -35.63 -24.80
CA ALA A 3 31.14 -35.27 -23.40
C ALA A 3 30.32 -33.99 -23.27
N THR A 4 29.25 -34.03 -22.49
CA THR A 4 28.50 -32.84 -22.00
C THR A 4 29.43 -32.03 -21.11
N PRO A 5 29.51 -30.69 -21.27
CA PRO A 5 30.28 -29.86 -20.36
C PRO A 5 29.61 -29.84 -18.97
N GLU A 6 30.36 -30.30 -17.96
CA GLU A 6 29.99 -30.17 -16.55
C GLU A 6 29.76 -28.68 -16.24
N SER A 7 28.56 -28.36 -15.78
CA SER A 7 28.23 -27.05 -15.23
C SER A 7 29.01 -26.86 -13.93
N THR A 8 30.02 -26.01 -13.93
CA THR A 8 30.73 -25.56 -12.73
C THR A 8 29.70 -24.95 -11.77
N PRO A 9 29.60 -25.39 -10.50
CA PRO A 9 28.72 -24.78 -9.53
C PRO A 9 29.14 -23.33 -9.29
N ALA A 10 28.18 -22.42 -9.32
CA ALA A 10 28.42 -21.00 -9.02
C ALA A 10 29.11 -20.90 -7.64
N PRO A 11 30.15 -20.05 -7.49
CA PRO A 11 30.85 -19.90 -6.23
C PRO A 11 29.86 -19.47 -5.12
N ALA A 12 29.92 -20.15 -3.98
CA ALA A 12 29.11 -19.83 -2.81
C ALA A 12 29.43 -18.37 -2.41
N THR A 13 28.47 -17.46 -2.60
CA THR A 13 28.59 -16.06 -2.18
C THR A 13 28.78 -16.01 -0.68
N SER A 14 29.84 -15.35 -0.22
CA SER A 14 30.10 -15.12 1.20
C SER A 14 28.93 -14.33 1.82
N TYR A 15 28.59 -14.60 3.09
CA TYR A 15 27.62 -13.79 3.84
C TYR A 15 27.97 -12.29 3.81
N LEU A 16 29.28 -11.96 3.80
CA LEU A 16 29.76 -10.58 3.69
C LEU A 16 29.43 -9.96 2.33
N ASP A 17 29.52 -10.70 1.24
CA ASP A 17 29.15 -10.23 -0.09
C ASP A 17 27.64 -9.99 -0.21
N THR A 18 26.84 -10.82 0.48
CA THR A 18 25.39 -10.67 0.55
C THR A 18 24.98 -9.39 1.29
N ILE A 19 25.69 -9.02 2.38
CA ILE A 19 25.44 -7.79 3.12
C ILE A 19 25.97 -6.57 2.36
N ALA A 20 27.11 -6.69 1.68
CA ALA A 20 27.73 -5.60 0.93
C ALA A 20 26.83 -5.06 -0.20
N VAL A 21 25.94 -5.88 -0.76
CA VAL A 21 24.97 -5.44 -1.79
C VAL A 21 24.06 -4.33 -1.26
N TYR A 22 23.65 -4.39 0.01
CA TYR A 22 22.79 -3.37 0.62
C TYR A 22 23.45 -2.00 0.78
N LEU A 23 24.79 -1.95 0.80
CA LEU A 23 25.57 -0.72 0.91
C LEU A 23 25.97 -0.13 -0.45
N ARG A 24 25.60 -0.77 -1.56
CA ARG A 24 25.89 -0.22 -2.88
C ARG A 24 25.14 1.09 -3.12
N PRO A 25 25.78 2.11 -3.75
CA PRO A 25 25.18 3.44 -3.91
C PRO A 25 23.80 3.41 -4.58
N ARG A 26 23.58 2.54 -5.59
CA ARG A 26 22.30 2.40 -6.29
C ARG A 26 21.21 1.85 -5.37
N VAL A 27 21.54 0.89 -4.50
CA VAL A 27 20.61 0.30 -3.53
C VAL A 27 20.26 1.32 -2.44
N LEU A 28 21.24 2.10 -1.97
CA LEU A 28 21.00 3.18 -1.00
C LEU A 28 20.12 4.30 -1.59
N ILE A 29 20.33 4.69 -2.85
CA ILE A 29 19.47 5.66 -3.53
C ILE A 29 18.02 5.14 -3.56
N VAL A 30 17.81 3.89 -3.97
CA VAL A 30 16.48 3.27 -4.00
C VAL A 30 15.87 3.18 -2.59
N MET A 31 16.66 2.92 -1.56
CA MET A 31 16.24 2.93 -0.16
C MET A 31 15.70 4.32 0.25
N PHE A 32 16.44 5.39 0.02
CA PHE A 32 16.01 6.76 0.39
C PHE A 32 14.81 7.23 -0.45
N LEU A 33 14.71 6.82 -1.72
CA LEU A 33 13.51 7.05 -2.53
C LEU A 33 12.30 6.29 -1.96
N GLY A 34 12.52 5.08 -1.42
CA GLY A 34 11.48 4.33 -0.70
C GLY A 34 10.94 5.08 0.51
N PHE A 35 11.81 5.70 1.30
CA PHE A 35 11.39 6.59 2.40
C PHE A 35 10.52 7.74 1.90
N SER A 36 10.95 8.42 0.84
CA SER A 36 10.20 9.54 0.23
C SER A 36 8.83 9.11 -0.32
N SER A 37 8.71 7.89 -0.85
CA SER A 37 7.47 7.32 -1.34
C SER A 37 6.50 6.95 -0.20
N GLY A 38 7.01 6.41 0.92
CA GLY A 38 6.17 5.99 2.05
C GLY A 38 5.58 7.15 2.86
N LEU A 39 6.28 8.29 2.90
CA LEU A 39 5.91 9.44 3.73
C LEU A 39 4.50 10.00 3.41
N PRO A 40 4.11 10.32 2.17
CA PRO A 40 2.83 10.97 1.89
C PRO A 40 1.63 10.03 1.99
N LEU A 41 1.81 8.72 1.80
CA LEU A 41 0.68 7.78 1.82
C LEU A 41 0.00 7.75 3.19
N ALA A 42 0.76 7.64 4.26
CA ALA A 42 0.20 7.60 5.59
C ALA A 42 -0.26 8.99 6.06
N LEU A 43 0.37 10.05 5.54
CA LEU A 43 -0.02 11.45 5.80
C LEU A 43 -1.45 11.73 5.30
N THR A 44 -1.76 11.31 4.07
CA THR A 44 -3.10 11.47 3.46
C THR A 44 -4.12 10.44 3.94
N GLY A 45 -3.68 9.38 4.59
CA GLY A 45 -4.52 8.33 5.15
C GLY A 45 -4.79 8.54 6.64
N SER A 46 -4.15 7.72 7.46
CA SER A 46 -4.44 7.67 8.91
C SER A 46 -4.13 8.95 9.67
N THR A 47 -3.09 9.71 9.27
CA THR A 47 -2.76 10.99 9.93
C THR A 47 -3.85 12.02 9.69
N LEU A 48 -4.34 12.13 8.45
CA LEU A 48 -5.45 13.01 8.10
C LEU A 48 -6.74 12.65 8.86
N GLN A 49 -7.01 11.35 9.03
CA GLN A 49 -8.17 10.88 9.81
C GLN A 49 -8.04 11.22 11.29
N VAL A 50 -6.85 11.06 11.91
CA VAL A 50 -6.60 11.45 13.30
C VAL A 50 -6.80 12.95 13.46
N TRP A 51 -6.19 13.76 12.58
CA TRP A 51 -6.35 15.23 12.62
C TRP A 51 -7.83 15.64 12.55
N SER A 52 -8.57 15.08 11.60
CA SER A 52 -10.00 15.37 11.46
C SER A 52 -10.81 14.94 12.69
N ALA A 53 -10.50 13.77 13.26
CA ALA A 53 -11.18 13.26 14.45
C ALA A 53 -10.93 14.13 15.70
N THR A 54 -9.68 14.59 15.89
CA THR A 54 -9.31 15.50 17.00
C THR A 54 -9.88 16.90 16.81
N SER A 55 -10.11 17.33 15.57
CA SER A 55 -10.74 18.61 15.23
C SER A 55 -12.27 18.58 15.27
N GLY A 56 -12.88 17.46 15.67
CA GLY A 56 -14.33 17.36 15.86
C GLY A 56 -15.14 17.11 14.58
N VAL A 57 -14.49 16.80 13.46
CA VAL A 57 -15.17 16.47 12.19
C VAL A 57 -16.07 15.24 12.40
N ASP A 58 -17.24 15.24 11.75
CA ASP A 58 -18.22 14.15 11.81
C ASP A 58 -17.69 12.87 11.14
N LEU A 59 -18.19 11.71 11.59
CA LEU A 59 -17.71 10.41 11.13
C LEU A 59 -18.00 10.16 9.65
N LYS A 60 -19.10 10.68 9.14
CA LYS A 60 -19.48 10.58 7.74
C LYS A 60 -18.43 11.23 6.83
N THR A 61 -18.05 12.47 7.18
CA THR A 61 -17.01 13.21 6.45
C THR A 61 -15.65 12.54 6.55
N ILE A 62 -15.27 12.02 7.73
CA ILE A 62 -14.02 11.24 7.91
C ILE A 62 -14.05 9.98 7.04
N GLY A 63 -15.19 9.30 6.93
CA GLY A 63 -15.37 8.15 6.05
C GLY A 63 -15.10 8.48 4.59
N PHE A 64 -15.60 9.62 4.11
CA PHE A 64 -15.35 10.07 2.75
C PHE A 64 -13.88 10.43 2.47
N PHE A 65 -13.08 10.71 3.49
CA PHE A 65 -11.64 10.95 3.31
C PHE A 65 -10.88 9.73 2.80
N THR A 66 -11.45 8.52 2.85
CA THR A 66 -10.88 7.35 2.17
C THR A 66 -10.77 7.58 0.66
N LEU A 67 -11.65 8.42 0.08
CA LEU A 67 -11.63 8.77 -1.34
C LEU A 67 -10.40 9.61 -1.74
N VAL A 68 -9.72 10.25 -0.78
CA VAL A 68 -8.43 10.92 -1.00
C VAL A 68 -7.38 9.93 -1.54
N GLY A 69 -7.52 8.64 -1.23
CA GLY A 69 -6.69 7.56 -1.78
C GLY A 69 -6.92 7.21 -3.26
N THR A 70 -7.92 7.79 -3.92
CA THR A 70 -8.26 7.54 -5.34
C THR A 70 -7.05 7.62 -6.28
N PRO A 71 -6.17 8.64 -6.21
CA PRO A 71 -5.01 8.73 -7.11
C PRO A 71 -4.10 7.52 -7.07
N TYR A 72 -3.89 6.91 -5.90
CA TYR A 72 -3.06 5.70 -5.79
C TYR A 72 -3.69 4.49 -6.49
N THR A 73 -5.02 4.42 -6.53
CA THR A 73 -5.75 3.37 -7.24
C THR A 73 -5.74 3.59 -8.76
N LEU A 74 -5.84 4.85 -9.21
CA LEU A 74 -5.99 5.21 -10.61
C LEU A 74 -4.68 5.65 -11.28
N LYS A 75 -3.53 5.62 -10.59
CA LYS A 75 -2.24 6.11 -11.11
C LYS A 75 -1.83 5.50 -12.46
N PHE A 76 -2.31 4.32 -12.79
CA PHE A 76 -2.07 3.67 -14.07
C PHE A 76 -2.64 4.45 -15.26
N LEU A 77 -3.64 5.32 -15.06
CA LEU A 77 -4.24 6.12 -16.13
C LEU A 77 -3.29 7.18 -16.68
N TRP A 78 -2.42 7.76 -15.83
CA TRP A 78 -1.46 8.78 -16.26
C TRP A 78 -0.01 8.32 -16.24
N ALA A 79 0.27 7.09 -15.83
CA ALA A 79 1.62 6.53 -15.94
C ALA A 79 2.20 6.61 -17.37
N PRO A 80 1.42 6.34 -18.47
CA PRO A 80 1.91 6.52 -19.82
C PRO A 80 2.28 7.97 -20.18
N ILE A 81 1.63 8.96 -19.56
CA ILE A 81 1.94 10.38 -19.75
C ILE A 81 3.32 10.69 -19.15
N VAL A 82 3.58 10.18 -17.96
CA VAL A 82 4.87 10.32 -17.28
C VAL A 82 6.01 9.65 -18.08
N ASP A 83 5.70 8.55 -18.77
CA ASP A 83 6.66 7.86 -19.62
C ASP A 83 6.89 8.55 -20.97
N ALA A 84 5.91 9.28 -21.50
CA ALA A 84 5.95 9.86 -22.85
C ALA A 84 6.42 11.31 -22.87
N ILE A 85 6.24 12.07 -21.78
CA ILE A 85 6.49 13.52 -21.74
C ILE A 85 7.74 13.85 -20.93
N ASP A 86 8.57 14.75 -21.45
CA ASP A 86 9.69 15.34 -20.73
C ASP A 86 9.26 16.60 -19.98
N ILE A 87 9.72 16.76 -18.74
CA ILE A 87 9.53 18.01 -17.99
C ILE A 87 10.49 19.08 -18.55
N PRO A 88 9.96 20.17 -19.12
CA PRO A 88 10.82 21.25 -19.64
C PRO A 88 11.84 21.70 -18.59
N ILE A 89 13.07 21.99 -19.02
CA ILE A 89 14.20 22.42 -18.18
C ILE A 89 14.74 21.29 -17.31
N LEU A 90 13.94 20.67 -16.43
CA LEU A 90 14.42 19.65 -15.48
C LEU A 90 14.92 18.38 -16.19
N SER A 91 14.22 17.89 -17.20
CA SER A 91 14.68 16.72 -17.97
C SER A 91 15.93 17.00 -18.77
N ARG A 92 16.14 18.26 -19.23
CA ARG A 92 17.39 18.66 -19.94
C ARG A 92 18.58 18.72 -19.00
N LEU A 93 18.38 19.16 -17.75
CA LEU A 93 19.45 19.32 -16.78
C LEU A 93 19.82 18.03 -16.04
N LEU A 94 18.82 17.22 -15.71
CA LEU A 94 18.97 16.09 -14.82
C LEU A 94 18.76 14.71 -15.49
N GLY A 95 18.22 14.70 -16.70
CA GLY A 95 17.70 13.48 -17.32
C GLY A 95 16.19 13.32 -17.07
N ARG A 96 15.55 12.42 -17.84
CA ARG A 96 14.10 12.28 -17.85
C ARG A 96 13.55 11.81 -16.51
N ARG A 97 14.07 10.71 -15.95
CA ARG A 97 13.57 10.13 -14.69
C ARG A 97 13.84 11.05 -13.51
N ARG A 98 15.03 11.59 -13.42
CA ARG A 98 15.38 12.52 -12.34
C ARG A 98 14.64 13.85 -12.45
N GLY A 99 14.40 14.34 -13.67
CA GLY A 99 13.58 15.52 -13.90
C GLY A 99 12.14 15.36 -13.41
N TRP A 100 11.51 14.24 -13.71
CA TRP A 100 10.17 13.89 -13.20
C TRP A 100 10.17 13.70 -11.68
N LEU A 101 11.20 13.06 -11.09
CA LEU A 101 11.31 12.88 -9.64
C LEU A 101 11.38 14.24 -8.93
N VAL A 102 12.27 15.12 -9.33
CA VAL A 102 12.38 16.47 -8.73
C VAL A 102 11.09 17.25 -8.89
N PHE A 103 10.45 17.21 -10.07
CA PHE A 103 9.18 17.89 -10.31
C PHE A 103 8.08 17.37 -9.36
N SER A 104 7.89 16.05 -9.29
CA SER A 104 6.85 15.46 -8.44
C SER A 104 7.12 15.68 -6.94
N GLN A 105 8.39 15.68 -6.52
CA GLN A 105 8.80 15.96 -5.14
C GLN A 105 8.59 17.43 -4.76
N LEU A 106 8.88 18.38 -5.66
CA LEU A 106 8.58 19.80 -5.45
C LEU A 106 7.07 20.04 -5.39
N LEU A 107 6.32 19.41 -6.27
CA LEU A 107 4.85 19.46 -6.24
C LEU A 107 4.31 18.87 -4.92
N LEU A 108 4.86 17.73 -4.49
CA LEU A 108 4.50 17.08 -3.24
C LEU A 108 4.78 18.00 -2.04
N MET A 109 5.94 18.61 -1.99
CA MET A 109 6.30 19.56 -0.93
C MET A 109 5.33 20.76 -0.91
N ALA A 110 5.03 21.35 -2.07
CA ALA A 110 4.10 22.46 -2.18
C ALA A 110 2.68 22.08 -1.73
N THR A 111 2.19 20.89 -2.12
CA THR A 111 0.85 20.42 -1.73
C THR A 111 0.76 20.04 -0.25
N ILE A 112 1.82 19.52 0.38
CA ILE A 112 1.86 19.30 1.83
C ILE A 112 1.85 20.66 2.58
N VAL A 113 2.59 21.66 2.10
CA VAL A 113 2.56 23.01 2.67
C VAL A 113 1.16 23.62 2.52
N PHE A 114 0.51 23.48 1.37
CA PHE A 114 -0.87 23.90 1.20
C PHE A 114 -1.80 23.21 2.21
N LEU A 115 -1.69 21.90 2.37
CA LEU A 115 -2.47 21.14 3.35
C LEU A 115 -2.23 21.61 4.79
N ALA A 116 -1.00 22.00 5.14
CA ALA A 116 -0.62 22.50 6.45
C ALA A 116 -1.36 23.79 6.86
N PHE A 117 -1.82 24.58 5.88
CA PHE A 117 -2.62 25.79 6.13
C PHE A 117 -4.14 25.58 6.06
N CYS A 118 -4.59 24.34 5.81
CA CYS A 118 -5.99 23.98 5.93
C CYS A 118 -6.35 23.75 7.39
N ASP A 119 -7.65 23.92 7.74
CA ASP A 119 -8.18 23.63 9.07
C ASP A 119 -9.44 22.75 8.93
N PRO A 120 -9.40 21.50 9.45
CA PRO A 120 -10.54 20.59 9.37
C PRO A 120 -11.77 21.08 10.17
N ALA A 121 -11.57 21.87 11.23
CA ALA A 121 -12.67 22.42 12.02
C ALA A 121 -13.44 23.52 11.25
N ILE A 122 -12.74 24.26 10.37
CA ILE A 122 -13.35 25.32 9.55
C ILE A 122 -13.94 24.74 8.28
N SER A 123 -13.16 23.92 7.54
CA SER A 123 -13.57 23.36 6.27
C SER A 123 -12.93 21.99 6.00
N PRO A 124 -13.60 20.89 6.38
CA PRO A 124 -13.11 19.54 6.10
C PRO A 124 -12.86 19.29 4.60
N TRP A 125 -13.65 19.91 3.74
CA TRP A 125 -13.52 19.73 2.28
C TRP A 125 -12.27 20.38 1.69
N HIS A 126 -11.78 21.50 2.25
CA HIS A 126 -10.48 22.06 1.87
C HIS A 126 -9.34 21.13 2.28
N VAL A 127 -9.46 20.48 3.44
CA VAL A 127 -8.49 19.46 3.89
C VAL A 127 -8.53 18.24 2.97
N ALA A 128 -9.72 17.75 2.58
CA ALA A 128 -9.87 16.66 1.62
C ALA A 128 -9.25 17.01 0.26
N PHE A 129 -9.46 18.23 -0.22
CA PHE A 129 -8.87 18.72 -1.47
C PHE A 129 -7.35 18.81 -1.37
N GLY A 130 -6.81 19.38 -0.29
CA GLY A 130 -5.36 19.42 -0.03
C GLY A 130 -4.76 18.01 0.04
N GLY A 131 -5.41 17.09 0.75
CA GLY A 131 -5.03 15.68 0.79
C GLY A 131 -5.05 15.00 -0.58
N LEU A 132 -6.05 15.31 -1.42
CA LEU A 132 -6.14 14.82 -2.79
C LEU A 132 -4.97 15.32 -3.65
N LEU A 133 -4.60 16.59 -3.54
CA LEU A 133 -3.42 17.14 -4.24
C LEU A 133 -2.13 16.45 -3.81
N VAL A 134 -1.95 16.21 -2.50
CA VAL A 134 -0.82 15.44 -1.97
C VAL A 134 -0.82 14.02 -2.54
N ALA A 135 -1.97 13.36 -2.60
CA ALA A 135 -2.10 12.00 -3.14
C ALA A 135 -1.78 11.94 -4.63
N VAL A 136 -2.19 12.94 -5.44
CA VAL A 136 -1.84 13.04 -6.87
C VAL A 136 -0.33 13.20 -7.06
N ALA A 137 0.29 14.14 -6.33
CA ALA A 137 1.73 14.37 -6.39
C ALA A 137 2.53 13.12 -5.97
N SER A 138 2.10 12.46 -4.87
CA SER A 138 2.71 11.24 -4.38
C SER A 138 2.55 10.07 -5.34
N ALA A 139 1.34 9.83 -5.87
CA ALA A 139 1.11 8.75 -6.84
C ALA A 139 1.91 8.96 -8.12
N THR A 140 2.13 10.22 -8.54
CA THR A 140 3.01 10.57 -9.66
C THR A 140 4.46 10.27 -9.32
N GLN A 141 4.93 10.65 -8.13
CA GLN A 141 6.26 10.30 -7.63
C GLN A 141 6.47 8.78 -7.63
N ASP A 142 5.50 8.01 -7.15
CA ASP A 142 5.59 6.54 -7.08
C ASP A 142 5.77 5.91 -8.45
N ILE A 143 5.05 6.38 -9.48
CA ILE A 143 5.21 5.92 -10.87
C ILE A 143 6.67 6.06 -11.30
N VAL A 144 7.27 7.22 -11.04
CA VAL A 144 8.64 7.52 -11.47
C VAL A 144 9.67 6.72 -10.66
N ILE A 145 9.47 6.60 -9.33
CA ILE A 145 10.35 5.80 -8.46
C ILE A 145 10.35 4.33 -8.89
N ASP A 146 9.18 3.76 -9.17
CA ASP A 146 9.06 2.37 -9.61
C ASP A 146 9.83 2.13 -10.91
N ALA A 147 9.70 3.03 -11.89
CA ALA A 147 10.45 2.97 -13.14
C ALA A 147 11.95 3.18 -12.92
N PHE A 148 12.34 4.20 -12.15
CA PHE A 148 13.74 4.49 -11.82
C PHE A 148 14.43 3.28 -11.16
N ARG A 149 13.77 2.64 -10.19
CA ARG A 149 14.28 1.45 -9.49
C ARG A 149 14.56 0.31 -10.46
N VAL A 150 13.61 -0.01 -11.34
CA VAL A 150 13.75 -1.10 -12.31
C VAL A 150 14.89 -0.82 -13.30
N GLU A 151 15.02 0.43 -13.74
CA GLU A 151 16.03 0.85 -14.73
C GLU A 151 17.44 1.03 -14.14
N SER A 152 17.55 1.36 -12.83
CA SER A 152 18.83 1.69 -12.17
C SER A 152 19.55 0.49 -11.58
N LEU A 153 18.83 -0.56 -11.17
CA LEU A 153 19.39 -1.70 -10.47
C LEU A 153 19.76 -2.82 -11.44
N ASP A 154 20.94 -3.39 -11.27
CA ASP A 154 21.34 -4.59 -11.99
C ASP A 154 20.52 -5.80 -11.51
N LYS A 155 20.42 -6.85 -12.33
CA LYS A 155 19.63 -8.07 -12.00
C LYS A 155 20.00 -8.67 -10.64
N SER A 156 21.28 -8.64 -10.27
CA SER A 156 21.77 -9.12 -8.96
C SER A 156 21.39 -8.22 -7.78
N GLU A 157 21.03 -6.97 -8.02
CA GLU A 157 20.70 -5.96 -7.01
C GLU A 157 19.18 -5.80 -6.79
N GLN A 158 18.35 -6.29 -7.71
CA GLN A 158 16.90 -6.10 -7.70
C GLN A 158 16.24 -6.56 -6.39
N ALA A 159 16.63 -7.74 -5.89
CA ALA A 159 16.06 -8.28 -4.65
C ALA A 159 16.44 -7.43 -3.42
N ALA A 160 17.73 -7.08 -3.29
CA ALA A 160 18.23 -6.25 -2.19
C ALA A 160 17.65 -4.83 -2.27
N GLY A 161 17.58 -4.25 -3.47
CA GLY A 161 16.98 -2.94 -3.70
C GLY A 161 15.50 -2.92 -3.35
N MET A 162 14.74 -3.95 -3.70
CA MET A 162 13.32 -4.03 -3.32
C MET A 162 13.14 -4.18 -1.82
N ALA A 163 13.94 -5.00 -1.15
CA ALA A 163 13.88 -5.15 0.30
C ALA A 163 14.20 -3.82 1.02
N SER A 164 15.26 -3.12 0.58
CA SER A 164 15.64 -1.81 1.11
C SER A 164 14.55 -0.75 0.88
N TYR A 165 13.96 -0.73 -0.32
CA TYR A 165 12.84 0.14 -0.66
C TYR A 165 11.65 -0.05 0.28
N VAL A 166 11.19 -1.32 0.44
CA VAL A 166 10.03 -1.63 1.29
C VAL A 166 10.30 -1.30 2.75
N ALA A 167 11.50 -1.59 3.26
CA ALA A 167 11.87 -1.25 4.63
C ALA A 167 11.83 0.26 4.87
N ALA A 168 12.47 1.04 3.99
CA ALA A 168 12.49 2.50 4.10
C ALA A 168 11.11 3.13 3.85
N TYR A 169 10.29 2.57 2.96
CA TYR A 169 8.90 2.95 2.76
C TYR A 169 8.08 2.86 4.06
N ARG A 170 8.23 1.76 4.81
CA ARG A 170 7.57 1.61 6.11
C ARG A 170 8.07 2.62 7.14
N ILE A 171 9.37 2.94 7.13
CA ILE A 171 9.94 3.99 7.99
C ILE A 171 9.35 5.36 7.62
N GLY A 172 9.21 5.67 6.32
CA GLY A 172 8.53 6.88 5.85
C GLY A 172 7.08 6.97 6.33
N MET A 173 6.33 5.87 6.25
CA MET A 173 4.97 5.80 6.80
C MET A 173 4.92 6.05 8.31
N LEU A 174 5.87 5.50 9.08
CA LEU A 174 5.96 5.75 10.52
C LEU A 174 6.30 7.21 10.81
N ALA A 175 7.24 7.81 10.07
CA ALA A 175 7.59 9.22 10.23
C ALA A 175 6.38 10.13 10.01
N SER A 176 5.56 9.85 9.01
CA SER A 176 4.36 10.65 8.70
C SER A 176 3.12 10.33 9.53
N THR A 177 3.16 9.29 10.36
CA THR A 177 2.11 9.01 11.36
C THR A 177 2.62 9.27 12.77
N VAL A 178 3.43 8.37 13.29
CA VAL A 178 3.97 8.46 14.65
C VAL A 178 4.75 9.77 14.83
N GLY A 179 5.63 10.11 13.88
CA GLY A 179 6.43 11.33 13.92
C GLY A 179 5.58 12.59 13.96
N VAL A 180 4.56 12.70 13.09
CA VAL A 180 3.62 13.85 13.10
C VAL A 180 2.89 13.95 14.45
N LEU A 181 2.35 12.85 14.97
CA LEU A 181 1.58 12.89 16.22
C LEU A 181 2.45 13.27 17.43
N TYR A 182 3.69 12.80 17.47
CA TYR A 182 4.64 13.26 18.48
C TYR A 182 5.05 14.73 18.33
N LEU A 183 5.23 15.21 17.09
CA LEU A 183 5.48 16.64 16.84
C LEU A 183 4.32 17.49 17.32
N VAL A 184 3.07 17.10 16.99
CA VAL A 184 1.86 17.82 17.47
C VAL A 184 1.83 17.86 18.99
N ALA A 185 1.97 16.71 19.67
CA ALA A 185 1.99 16.64 21.12
C ALA A 185 3.12 17.48 21.73
N THR A 186 4.30 17.50 21.10
CA THR A 186 5.44 18.30 21.54
C THR A 186 5.18 19.81 21.39
N PHE A 187 4.64 20.24 20.25
CA PHE A 187 4.30 21.65 20.06
C PHE A 187 3.20 22.13 21.02
N GLU A 188 2.19 21.29 21.28
CA GLU A 188 1.17 21.58 22.29
C GLU A 188 1.77 21.71 23.70
N LEU A 189 2.74 20.85 24.05
CA LEU A 189 3.46 20.91 25.32
C LEU A 189 4.26 22.23 25.46
N PHE A 190 4.78 22.76 24.35
CA PHE A 190 5.43 24.08 24.31
C PHE A 190 4.46 25.26 24.26
N GLY A 191 3.15 25.01 24.35
CA GLY A 191 2.12 26.06 24.44
C GLY A 191 1.61 26.56 23.08
N PHE A 192 1.93 25.88 21.97
CA PHE A 192 1.32 26.23 20.68
C PHE A 192 -0.17 25.81 20.66
N ALA A 193 -1.01 26.61 20.01
CA ALA A 193 -2.39 26.23 19.75
C ALA A 193 -2.43 24.96 18.86
N THR A 194 -3.42 24.09 19.09
CA THR A 194 -3.57 22.81 18.37
C THR A 194 -3.51 22.98 16.85
N THR A 195 -4.15 24.01 16.29
CA THR A 195 -4.10 24.31 14.85
C THR A 195 -2.68 24.61 14.37
N ALA A 196 -1.93 25.43 15.12
CA ALA A 196 -0.54 25.75 14.81
C ALA A 196 0.37 24.51 14.96
N ALA A 197 0.14 23.67 15.97
CA ALA A 197 0.89 22.45 16.19
C ALA A 197 0.74 21.48 15.00
N TRP A 198 -0.47 21.29 14.47
CA TRP A 198 -0.72 20.50 13.27
C TRP A 198 -0.04 21.12 12.03
N SER A 199 -0.20 22.43 11.81
CA SER A 199 0.41 23.14 10.67
C SER A 199 1.93 22.98 10.67
N LEU A 200 2.60 23.23 11.81
CA LEU A 200 4.05 23.08 11.94
C LEU A 200 4.51 21.64 11.74
N SER A 201 3.72 20.66 12.20
CA SER A 201 4.03 19.25 12.02
C SER A 201 3.96 18.83 10.54
N PHE A 202 2.96 19.30 9.79
CA PHE A 202 2.87 19.08 8.35
C PHE A 202 3.99 19.80 7.59
N ILE A 203 4.37 21.01 7.97
CA ILE A 203 5.54 21.71 7.41
C ILE A 203 6.82 20.90 7.67
N GLY A 204 6.97 20.30 8.87
CA GLY A 204 8.05 19.36 9.15
C GLY A 204 8.08 18.18 8.19
N MET A 205 6.91 17.64 7.81
CA MET A 205 6.84 16.58 6.79
C MET A 205 7.22 17.09 5.40
N ALA A 206 6.83 18.31 5.03
CA ALA A 206 7.28 18.93 3.78
C ALA A 206 8.80 19.07 3.73
N VAL A 207 9.45 19.40 4.84
CA VAL A 207 10.93 19.45 4.95
C VAL A 207 11.53 18.05 4.75
N LEU A 208 10.91 16.99 5.26
CA LEU A 208 11.42 15.63 5.04
C LEU A 208 11.37 15.18 3.57
N VAL A 209 10.52 15.78 2.73
CA VAL A 209 10.54 15.54 1.27
C VAL A 209 11.89 15.95 0.65
N LEU A 210 12.63 16.88 1.25
CA LEU A 210 13.98 17.25 0.81
C LEU A 210 14.94 16.05 0.78
N ILE A 211 14.74 15.04 1.63
CA ILE A 211 15.53 13.79 1.57
C ILE A 211 15.39 13.15 0.18
N GLY A 212 14.18 13.09 -0.35
CA GLY A 212 13.93 12.59 -1.70
C GLY A 212 14.57 13.45 -2.77
N ILE A 213 14.46 14.78 -2.67
CA ILE A 213 15.05 15.73 -3.64
C ILE A 213 16.57 15.60 -3.66
N VAL A 214 17.22 15.62 -2.48
CA VAL A 214 18.68 15.47 -2.36
C VAL A 214 19.12 14.11 -2.91
N THR A 215 18.39 13.04 -2.57
CA THR A 215 18.67 11.70 -3.10
C THR A 215 18.56 11.66 -4.63
N THR A 216 17.52 12.29 -5.20
CA THR A 216 17.33 12.37 -6.65
C THR A 216 18.46 13.14 -7.34
N ILE A 217 18.93 14.24 -6.74
CA ILE A 217 20.05 15.04 -7.28
C ILE A 217 21.37 14.25 -7.19
N ALA A 218 21.59 13.51 -6.12
CA ALA A 218 22.77 12.65 -5.94
C ALA A 218 22.75 11.39 -6.82
N ALA A 219 21.58 10.97 -7.29
CA ALA A 219 21.42 9.80 -8.14
C ALA A 219 22.01 10.03 -9.54
N THR A 220 22.36 8.94 -10.23
CA THR A 220 22.70 8.97 -11.66
C THR A 220 21.47 8.63 -12.49
N GLU A 221 21.28 9.32 -13.62
CA GLU A 221 20.20 9.01 -14.55
C GLU A 221 20.37 7.57 -15.08
N PRO A 222 19.32 6.73 -15.03
CA PRO A 222 19.39 5.37 -15.56
C PRO A 222 19.67 5.42 -17.06
N ARG A 223 20.49 4.47 -17.55
CA ARG A 223 20.67 4.30 -19.00
C ARG A 223 19.39 3.72 -19.58
N GLN A 224 18.82 4.40 -20.57
CA GLN A 224 17.71 3.84 -21.31
C GLN A 224 18.16 2.53 -21.96
N SER A 225 17.38 1.46 -21.84
CA SER A 225 17.68 0.24 -22.58
C SER A 225 17.48 0.51 -24.09
N ALA A 226 18.37 -0.02 -24.93
CA ALA A 226 18.25 0.10 -26.38
C ALA A 226 16.88 -0.41 -26.90
N VAL A 227 16.26 -1.35 -26.17
CA VAL A 227 14.90 -1.85 -26.46
C VAL A 227 13.85 -0.79 -26.16
N ALA A 228 14.01 0.03 -25.09
CA ALA A 228 13.11 1.12 -24.76
C ALA A 228 13.28 2.28 -25.77
N GLU A 229 14.51 2.60 -26.18
CA GLU A 229 14.79 3.60 -27.22
C GLU A 229 14.17 3.19 -28.56
N ALA A 230 14.35 1.93 -29.00
CA ALA A 230 13.77 1.40 -30.23
C ALA A 230 12.23 1.40 -30.18
N ALA A 231 11.63 1.09 -29.03
CA ALA A 231 10.19 1.12 -28.83
C ALA A 231 9.64 2.54 -28.87
N HIS A 232 10.41 3.57 -28.45
CA HIS A 232 10.00 4.98 -28.50
C HIS A 232 10.23 5.61 -29.88
N ALA A 233 11.22 5.14 -30.64
CA ALA A 233 11.55 5.69 -31.96
C ALA A 233 10.54 5.30 -33.07
N GLY A 234 9.71 4.28 -32.87
CA GLY A 234 8.85 3.70 -33.90
C GLY A 234 7.37 4.04 -33.82
N GLU A 235 6.82 4.53 -32.70
CA GLU A 235 5.36 4.68 -32.54
C GLU A 235 4.92 5.94 -31.79
N LYS A 236 4.10 6.73 -32.46
CA LYS A 236 3.47 7.97 -31.96
C LYS A 236 2.40 7.74 -30.86
N ASN A 237 2.02 6.51 -30.50
CA ASN A 237 0.88 6.21 -29.61
C ASN A 237 1.21 5.17 -28.50
N SER A 238 2.17 5.47 -27.64
CA SER A 238 2.49 4.57 -26.49
C SER A 238 1.31 4.40 -25.52
N VAL A 239 0.47 5.41 -25.36
CA VAL A 239 -0.75 5.39 -24.53
C VAL A 239 -1.76 4.38 -25.08
N MET A 240 -2.02 4.38 -26.39
CA MET A 240 -2.97 3.46 -27.01
C MET A 240 -2.51 2.01 -26.89
N ARG A 241 -1.21 1.74 -27.01
CA ARG A 241 -0.64 0.39 -26.86
C ARG A 241 -0.76 -0.14 -25.42
N VAL A 242 -0.47 0.70 -24.41
CA VAL A 242 -0.65 0.33 -23.00
C VAL A 242 -2.14 0.08 -22.70
N ALA A 243 -3.02 0.94 -23.20
CA ALA A 243 -4.46 0.75 -23.07
C ALA A 243 -4.94 -0.53 -23.76
N GLN A 244 -4.44 -0.84 -24.96
CA GLN A 244 -4.76 -2.07 -25.69
C GLN A 244 -4.21 -3.31 -24.97
N ALA A 245 -2.97 -3.27 -24.47
CA ALA A 245 -2.40 -4.38 -23.70
C ALA A 245 -3.18 -4.62 -22.40
N ALA A 246 -3.56 -3.56 -21.70
CA ALA A 246 -4.41 -3.65 -20.49
C ALA A 246 -5.79 -4.21 -20.84
N TYR A 247 -6.41 -3.73 -21.92
CA TYR A 247 -7.69 -4.24 -22.40
C TYR A 247 -7.61 -5.73 -22.77
N GLN A 248 -6.59 -6.14 -23.52
CA GLN A 248 -6.38 -7.54 -23.90
C GLN A 248 -6.17 -8.42 -22.68
N ALA A 249 -5.31 -7.99 -21.73
CA ALA A 249 -5.07 -8.74 -20.49
C ALA A 249 -6.35 -8.90 -19.65
N PHE A 250 -7.23 -7.89 -19.65
CA PHE A 250 -8.51 -7.94 -18.97
C PHE A 250 -9.55 -8.76 -19.74
N ALA A 251 -9.59 -8.63 -21.06
CA ALA A 251 -10.46 -9.43 -21.94
C ALA A 251 -10.14 -10.91 -21.84
N ASP A 252 -8.85 -11.28 -21.89
CA ASP A 252 -8.38 -12.66 -21.68
C ASP A 252 -8.79 -13.21 -20.31
N PHE A 253 -8.77 -12.37 -19.28
CA PHE A 253 -9.23 -12.76 -17.95
C PHE A 253 -10.74 -13.01 -17.92
N LEU A 254 -11.52 -12.15 -18.57
CA LEU A 254 -12.99 -12.27 -18.62
C LEU A 254 -13.49 -13.49 -19.41
N THR A 255 -12.67 -14.07 -20.28
CA THR A 255 -13.01 -15.31 -21.00
C THR A 255 -12.91 -16.56 -20.13
N ARG A 256 -12.28 -16.48 -18.96
CA ARG A 256 -12.14 -17.61 -18.04
C ARG A 256 -13.45 -17.98 -17.39
N ASP A 257 -13.60 -19.27 -17.06
CA ASP A 257 -14.77 -19.72 -16.33
C ASP A 257 -14.88 -19.01 -14.97
N ALA A 258 -16.09 -18.61 -14.60
CA ALA A 258 -16.39 -17.87 -13.36
C ALA A 258 -15.63 -16.54 -13.18
N ALA A 259 -15.06 -15.91 -14.22
CA ALA A 259 -14.24 -14.70 -14.13
C ALA A 259 -14.87 -13.58 -13.29
N ILE A 260 -16.15 -13.28 -13.53
CA ILE A 260 -16.89 -12.23 -12.79
C ILE A 260 -16.96 -12.54 -11.30
N VAL A 261 -17.18 -13.80 -10.92
CA VAL A 261 -17.25 -14.23 -9.51
C VAL A 261 -15.87 -14.12 -8.86
N VAL A 262 -14.81 -14.47 -9.59
CA VAL A 262 -13.41 -14.30 -9.13
C VAL A 262 -13.10 -12.82 -8.91
N LEU A 263 -13.46 -11.94 -9.85
CA LEU A 263 -13.23 -10.49 -9.71
C LEU A 263 -14.03 -9.91 -8.52
N LEU A 264 -15.27 -10.34 -8.34
CA LEU A 264 -16.08 -9.93 -7.19
C LEU A 264 -15.48 -10.44 -5.87
N PHE A 265 -14.98 -11.68 -5.84
CA PHE A 265 -14.25 -12.21 -4.69
C PHE A 265 -13.00 -11.40 -4.38
N VAL A 266 -12.23 -11.01 -5.40
CA VAL A 266 -11.03 -10.15 -5.25
C VAL A 266 -11.38 -8.80 -4.59
N VAL A 267 -12.49 -8.17 -4.97
CA VAL A 267 -12.96 -6.91 -4.36
C VAL A 267 -13.39 -7.13 -2.91
N LEU A 268 -14.10 -8.22 -2.62
CA LEU A 268 -14.79 -8.42 -1.33
C LEU A 268 -13.91 -9.10 -0.27
N TYR A 269 -12.85 -9.81 -0.66
CA TYR A 269 -12.04 -10.60 0.29
C TYR A 269 -11.41 -9.75 1.41
N LYS A 270 -10.95 -8.55 1.08
CA LYS A 270 -10.35 -7.60 2.04
C LYS A 270 -11.33 -6.52 2.50
N PHE A 271 -12.59 -6.58 2.09
CA PHE A 271 -13.53 -5.49 2.31
C PHE A 271 -13.89 -5.33 3.79
N CYS A 272 -14.12 -6.41 4.53
CA CYS A 272 -14.47 -6.35 5.96
C CYS A 272 -13.37 -5.66 6.79
N ASP A 273 -12.11 -6.01 6.52
CA ASP A 273 -10.92 -5.45 7.15
C ASP A 273 -10.72 -3.96 6.77
N ALA A 274 -10.88 -3.64 5.48
CA ALA A 274 -10.77 -2.27 4.99
C ALA A 274 -11.87 -1.36 5.54
N PHE A 275 -13.10 -1.87 5.67
CA PHE A 275 -14.24 -1.13 6.19
C PHE A 275 -14.08 -0.79 7.67
N ALA A 276 -13.65 -1.75 8.49
CA ALA A 276 -13.30 -1.51 9.90
C ALA A 276 -12.12 -0.55 10.02
N GLY A 277 -11.04 -0.81 9.27
CA GLY A 277 -9.82 -0.01 9.27
C GLY A 277 -10.03 1.47 8.88
N ALA A 278 -11.02 1.76 8.02
CA ALA A 278 -11.38 3.12 7.63
C ALA A 278 -11.83 3.98 8.83
N MET A 279 -12.37 3.36 9.88
CA MET A 279 -12.86 4.06 11.06
C MET A 279 -12.00 3.84 12.31
N THR A 280 -10.97 3.01 12.27
CA THR A 280 -10.13 2.69 13.44
C THR A 280 -9.51 3.95 14.06
N ALA A 281 -9.02 4.90 13.26
CA ALA A 281 -8.43 6.15 13.76
C ALA A 281 -9.49 7.00 14.49
N ALA A 282 -10.63 7.23 13.85
CA ALA A 282 -11.73 8.01 14.43
C ALA A 282 -12.30 7.34 15.68
N PHE A 283 -12.43 6.01 15.67
CA PHE A 283 -12.89 5.23 16.82
C PHE A 283 -11.98 5.42 18.02
N VAL A 284 -10.69 5.14 17.89
CA VAL A 284 -9.73 5.23 18.99
C VAL A 284 -9.71 6.62 19.62
N ILE A 285 -9.70 7.67 18.80
CA ILE A 285 -9.72 9.06 19.30
C ILE A 285 -11.08 9.39 19.97
N LYS A 286 -12.20 9.04 19.34
CA LYS A 286 -13.55 9.42 19.86
C LYS A 286 -13.95 8.64 21.11
N ILE A 287 -13.40 7.46 21.39
CA ILE A 287 -13.62 6.77 22.66
C ILE A 287 -12.72 7.27 23.80
N GLY A 288 -11.79 8.21 23.53
CA GLY A 288 -11.05 8.96 24.56
C GLY A 288 -9.57 8.63 24.69
N PHE A 289 -8.96 7.87 23.77
CA PHE A 289 -7.51 7.69 23.74
C PHE A 289 -6.80 8.93 23.19
N SER A 290 -5.60 9.19 23.69
CA SER A 290 -4.78 10.29 23.21
C SER A 290 -4.15 9.97 21.84
N ILE A 291 -3.68 11.02 21.14
CA ILE A 291 -2.91 10.86 19.89
C ILE A 291 -1.61 10.09 20.12
N VAL A 292 -1.02 10.17 21.30
CA VAL A 292 0.18 9.43 21.69
C VAL A 292 -0.13 7.96 21.90
N ASP A 293 -1.27 7.61 22.54
CA ASP A 293 -1.73 6.22 22.62
C ASP A 293 -1.97 5.62 21.25
N TYR A 294 -2.60 6.38 20.36
CA TYR A 294 -2.78 5.97 18.97
C TYR A 294 -1.43 5.71 18.27
N ALA A 295 -0.47 6.61 18.42
CA ALA A 295 0.86 6.46 17.83
C ALA A 295 1.57 5.20 18.35
N ASN A 296 1.58 5.00 19.66
CA ASN A 296 2.31 3.91 20.29
C ASN A 296 1.63 2.54 20.08
N ILE A 297 0.32 2.47 20.33
CA ILE A 297 -0.41 1.20 20.33
C ILE A 297 -0.85 0.87 18.90
N VAL A 298 -1.63 1.75 18.26
CA VAL A 298 -2.20 1.42 16.94
C VAL A 298 -1.10 1.31 15.88
N LYS A 299 -0.12 2.22 15.88
CA LYS A 299 0.95 2.20 14.89
C LYS A 299 2.17 1.39 15.32
N GLY A 300 2.64 1.55 16.56
CA GLY A 300 3.82 0.84 17.06
C GLY A 300 3.56 -0.66 17.26
N VAL A 301 2.65 -1.00 18.17
CA VAL A 301 2.29 -2.42 18.44
C VAL A 301 1.65 -3.06 17.21
N GLY A 302 0.79 -2.32 16.47
CA GLY A 302 0.17 -2.80 15.25
C GLY A 302 1.17 -3.18 14.16
N LEU A 303 2.27 -2.41 13.99
CA LEU A 303 3.33 -2.77 13.06
C LEU A 303 4.02 -4.09 13.45
N ALA A 304 4.38 -4.25 14.72
CA ALA A 304 5.00 -5.49 15.21
C ALA A 304 4.08 -6.69 14.97
N ALA A 305 2.80 -6.56 15.31
CA ALA A 305 1.79 -7.59 15.08
C ALA A 305 1.63 -7.93 13.58
N SER A 306 1.64 -6.92 12.71
CA SER A 306 1.58 -7.10 11.24
C SER A 306 2.80 -7.84 10.71
N LEU A 307 4.01 -7.55 11.20
CA LEU A 307 5.22 -8.25 10.78
C LEU A 307 5.16 -9.73 11.15
N ILE A 308 4.81 -10.03 12.41
CA ILE A 308 4.67 -11.41 12.89
C ILE A 308 3.55 -12.14 12.12
N GLY A 309 2.42 -11.49 11.89
CA GLY A 309 1.31 -12.02 11.10
C GLY A 309 1.70 -12.29 9.64
N GLY A 310 2.54 -11.44 9.05
CA GLY A 310 3.08 -11.64 7.70
C GLY A 310 3.91 -12.92 7.59
N PHE A 311 4.82 -13.17 8.55
CA PHE A 311 5.59 -14.43 8.62
C PHE A 311 4.68 -15.63 8.85
N ALA A 312 3.70 -15.53 9.75
CA ALA A 312 2.72 -16.60 9.98
C ALA A 312 1.90 -16.91 8.73
N GLY A 313 1.48 -15.90 7.98
CA GLY A 313 0.78 -16.06 6.70
C GLY A 313 1.62 -16.77 5.65
N GLY A 314 2.91 -16.42 5.55
CA GLY A 314 3.87 -17.12 4.69
C GLY A 314 4.05 -18.59 5.07
N ALA A 315 4.19 -18.89 6.36
CA ALA A 315 4.29 -20.26 6.87
C ALA A 315 3.02 -21.08 6.59
N LEU A 316 1.83 -20.48 6.75
CA LEU A 316 0.55 -21.11 6.40
C LEU A 316 0.49 -21.44 4.90
N ALA A 317 0.88 -20.51 4.05
CA ALA A 317 0.87 -20.70 2.59
C ALA A 317 1.82 -21.81 2.11
N MET A 318 2.92 -22.07 2.85
CA MET A 318 3.82 -23.19 2.55
C MET A 318 3.27 -24.54 3.02
N ARG A 319 2.42 -24.56 4.07
CA ARG A 319 1.95 -25.81 4.70
C ARG A 319 0.60 -26.30 4.19
N TYR A 320 -0.29 -25.38 3.84
CA TYR A 320 -1.67 -25.68 3.46
C TYR A 320 -1.93 -25.33 2.00
N ASN A 321 -2.97 -25.94 1.40
CA ASN A 321 -3.42 -25.56 0.07
C ASN A 321 -4.05 -24.17 0.06
N MET A 322 -4.13 -23.54 -1.11
CA MET A 322 -4.61 -22.18 -1.31
C MET A 322 -6.02 -21.96 -0.73
N VAL A 323 -6.93 -22.91 -0.94
CA VAL A 323 -8.32 -22.80 -0.45
C VAL A 323 -8.37 -22.74 1.07
N THR A 324 -7.66 -23.64 1.76
CA THR A 324 -7.61 -23.66 3.23
C THR A 324 -6.99 -22.37 3.76
N CYS A 325 -5.93 -21.87 3.12
CA CYS A 325 -5.32 -20.60 3.50
C CYS A 325 -6.30 -19.42 3.37
N LEU A 326 -7.06 -19.35 2.26
CA LEU A 326 -8.07 -18.32 2.04
C LEU A 326 -9.19 -18.38 3.09
N TRP A 327 -9.66 -19.58 3.46
CA TRP A 327 -10.64 -19.75 4.54
C TRP A 327 -10.07 -19.26 5.88
N ILE A 328 -8.87 -19.67 6.26
CA ILE A 328 -8.21 -19.23 7.50
C ILE A 328 -8.08 -17.70 7.51
N GLY A 329 -7.57 -17.10 6.43
CA GLY A 329 -7.38 -15.65 6.34
C GLY A 329 -8.69 -14.87 6.44
N ALA A 330 -9.75 -15.31 5.75
CA ALA A 330 -11.06 -14.66 5.79
C ALA A 330 -11.74 -14.78 7.18
N MET A 331 -11.68 -15.97 7.80
CA MET A 331 -12.23 -16.19 9.15
C MET A 331 -11.47 -15.40 10.21
N LEU A 332 -10.16 -15.35 10.16
CA LEU A 332 -9.35 -14.55 11.08
C LEU A 332 -9.69 -13.06 10.99
N GLN A 333 -9.81 -12.50 9.78
CA GLN A 333 -10.21 -11.10 9.58
C GLN A 333 -11.64 -10.84 10.09
N MET A 334 -12.58 -11.76 9.84
CA MET A 334 -13.94 -11.64 10.34
C MET A 334 -13.98 -11.61 11.88
N VAL A 335 -13.27 -12.53 12.53
CA VAL A 335 -13.30 -12.66 13.99
C VAL A 335 -12.50 -11.53 14.67
N SER A 336 -11.37 -11.09 14.09
CA SER A 336 -10.56 -10.03 14.67
C SER A 336 -11.31 -8.70 14.78
N ASN A 337 -12.23 -8.38 13.87
CA ASN A 337 -13.07 -7.19 13.96
C ASN A 337 -13.96 -7.17 15.21
N LEU A 338 -14.33 -8.36 15.74
CA LEU A 338 -15.09 -8.44 17.01
C LEU A 338 -14.28 -8.02 18.23
N ALA A 339 -12.93 -8.03 18.14
CA ALA A 339 -12.09 -7.49 19.22
C ALA A 339 -12.30 -5.97 19.39
N PHE A 340 -12.60 -5.24 18.31
CA PHE A 340 -12.99 -3.83 18.41
C PHE A 340 -14.41 -3.66 18.96
N THR A 341 -15.32 -4.58 18.70
CA THR A 341 -16.64 -4.61 19.37
C THR A 341 -16.47 -4.72 20.89
N TRP A 342 -15.62 -5.64 21.33
CA TRP A 342 -15.29 -5.79 22.73
C TRP A 342 -14.64 -4.52 23.32
N LEU A 343 -13.66 -3.92 22.63
CA LEU A 343 -13.03 -2.67 23.03
C LEU A 343 -14.08 -1.53 23.17
N ALA A 344 -15.01 -1.43 22.23
CA ALA A 344 -16.06 -0.41 22.26
C ALA A 344 -17.00 -0.56 23.47
N LEU A 345 -17.21 -1.78 23.96
CA LEU A 345 -18.00 -2.05 25.18
C LEU A 345 -17.22 -1.81 26.47
N VAL A 346 -15.92 -2.10 26.48
CA VAL A 346 -15.03 -1.87 27.64
C VAL A 346 -14.69 -0.39 27.82
N GLY A 347 -14.63 0.37 26.72
CA GLY A 347 -14.26 1.79 26.72
C GLY A 347 -12.75 2.04 26.74
N THR A 348 -12.32 3.14 27.37
CA THR A 348 -10.91 3.60 27.36
C THR A 348 -10.03 2.71 28.27
N ASN A 349 -9.62 1.57 27.75
CA ASN A 349 -8.72 0.64 28.42
C ASN A 349 -7.53 0.30 27.51
N HIS A 350 -6.31 0.68 27.93
CA HIS A 350 -5.09 0.50 27.13
C HIS A 350 -4.78 -0.96 26.81
N TRP A 351 -5.00 -1.90 27.76
CA TRP A 351 -4.81 -3.32 27.51
C TRP A 351 -5.81 -3.88 26.50
N ALA A 352 -7.06 -3.45 26.58
CA ALA A 352 -8.07 -3.85 25.62
C ALA A 352 -7.74 -3.32 24.21
N LEU A 353 -7.23 -2.08 24.11
CA LEU A 353 -6.74 -1.53 22.84
C LEU A 353 -5.57 -2.33 22.30
N VAL A 354 -4.57 -2.67 23.12
CA VAL A 354 -3.42 -3.48 22.70
C VAL A 354 -3.87 -4.83 22.15
N VAL A 355 -4.76 -5.53 22.85
CA VAL A 355 -5.28 -6.84 22.41
C VAL A 355 -6.05 -6.72 21.09
N ALA A 356 -6.93 -5.73 20.95
CA ALA A 356 -7.69 -5.50 19.72
C ALA A 356 -6.78 -5.19 18.54
N ILE A 357 -5.76 -4.34 18.72
CA ILE A 357 -4.78 -3.97 17.70
C ILE A 357 -3.90 -5.15 17.30
N ILE A 358 -3.45 -5.96 18.25
CA ILE A 358 -2.69 -7.20 17.95
C ILE A 358 -3.56 -8.15 17.13
N ALA A 359 -4.78 -8.42 17.56
CA ALA A 359 -5.68 -9.35 16.89
C ALA A 359 -5.96 -8.93 15.46
N GLU A 360 -6.31 -7.66 15.25
CA GLU A 360 -6.65 -7.12 13.91
C GLU A 360 -5.42 -7.09 12.98
N ASN A 361 -4.29 -6.53 13.43
CA ASN A 361 -3.12 -6.38 12.57
C ASN A 361 -2.47 -7.73 12.24
N PHE A 362 -2.45 -8.67 13.19
CA PHE A 362 -1.95 -10.04 12.97
C PHE A 362 -2.83 -10.78 11.96
N ALA A 363 -4.15 -10.78 12.16
CA ALA A 363 -5.12 -11.43 11.27
C ALA A 363 -5.12 -10.78 9.86
N GLY A 364 -5.12 -9.45 9.82
CA GLY A 364 -5.08 -8.67 8.58
C GLY A 364 -3.81 -8.92 7.76
N ALA A 365 -2.65 -9.09 8.41
CA ALA A 365 -1.38 -9.40 7.75
C ALA A 365 -1.36 -10.82 7.18
N ILE A 366 -1.85 -11.82 7.94
CA ILE A 366 -2.04 -13.20 7.43
C ILE A 366 -2.93 -13.18 6.18
N GLY A 367 -4.10 -12.55 6.28
CA GLY A 367 -5.03 -12.44 5.16
C GLY A 367 -4.42 -11.74 3.95
N THR A 368 -3.59 -10.72 4.16
CA THR A 368 -2.93 -10.00 3.06
C THR A 368 -1.91 -10.87 2.34
N VAL A 369 -1.05 -11.59 3.05
CA VAL A 369 -0.05 -12.48 2.44
C VAL A 369 -0.71 -13.57 1.61
N ILE A 370 -1.73 -14.22 2.17
CA ILE A 370 -2.50 -15.27 1.48
C ILE A 370 -3.20 -14.70 0.24
N PHE A 371 -3.81 -13.52 0.36
CA PHE A 371 -4.53 -12.88 -0.72
C PHE A 371 -3.59 -12.48 -1.88
N VAL A 372 -2.43 -11.91 -1.58
CA VAL A 372 -1.42 -11.59 -2.59
C VAL A 372 -0.91 -12.85 -3.30
N ALA A 373 -0.71 -13.94 -2.56
CA ALA A 373 -0.36 -15.23 -3.15
C ALA A 373 -1.46 -15.73 -4.11
N TYR A 374 -2.73 -15.58 -3.75
CA TYR A 374 -3.86 -15.91 -4.62
C TYR A 374 -3.91 -15.04 -5.87
N LEU A 375 -3.74 -13.70 -5.74
CA LEU A 375 -3.67 -12.80 -6.90
C LEU A 375 -2.54 -13.19 -7.85
N SER A 376 -1.38 -13.56 -7.30
CA SER A 376 -0.25 -14.02 -8.10
C SER A 376 -0.56 -15.32 -8.85
N ALA A 377 -1.27 -16.26 -8.20
CA ALA A 377 -1.67 -17.52 -8.82
C ALA A 377 -2.72 -17.34 -9.93
N LEU A 378 -3.53 -16.27 -9.89
CA LEU A 378 -4.47 -15.92 -10.96
C LEU A 378 -3.77 -15.41 -12.23
N CYS A 379 -2.51 -14.95 -12.14
CA CYS A 379 -1.74 -14.41 -13.25
C CYS A 379 -1.08 -15.54 -14.04
N GLN A 380 -1.84 -16.22 -14.90
CA GLN A 380 -1.38 -17.40 -15.64
C GLN A 380 -0.76 -17.10 -17.01
N SER A 381 -0.92 -15.88 -17.55
CA SER A 381 -0.37 -15.51 -18.84
C SER A 381 1.08 -15.04 -18.73
N PRO A 382 2.09 -15.78 -19.24
CA PRO A 382 3.50 -15.37 -19.15
C PRO A 382 3.79 -14.02 -19.82
N LEU A 383 3.01 -13.66 -20.85
CA LEU A 383 3.17 -12.41 -21.61
C LEU A 383 2.58 -11.19 -20.89
N HIS A 384 1.60 -11.38 -19.99
CA HIS A 384 0.84 -10.30 -19.37
C HIS A 384 0.78 -10.38 -17.84
N THR A 385 1.65 -11.19 -17.21
CA THR A 385 1.65 -11.41 -15.75
C THR A 385 1.67 -10.10 -14.96
N ALA A 386 2.57 -9.18 -15.30
CA ALA A 386 2.69 -7.91 -14.59
C ALA A 386 1.43 -7.04 -14.74
N THR A 387 0.87 -6.97 -15.95
CA THR A 387 -0.35 -6.21 -16.24
C THR A 387 -1.56 -6.82 -15.53
N GLN A 388 -1.72 -8.15 -15.56
CA GLN A 388 -2.80 -8.84 -14.85
C GLN A 388 -2.70 -8.63 -13.33
N PHE A 389 -1.51 -8.76 -12.76
CA PHE A 389 -1.29 -8.52 -11.32
C PHE A 389 -1.60 -7.08 -10.93
N ALA A 390 -1.16 -6.10 -11.74
CA ALA A 390 -1.46 -4.68 -11.51
C ALA A 390 -2.97 -4.38 -11.57
N LEU A 391 -3.68 -4.96 -12.53
CA LEU A 391 -5.14 -4.80 -12.65
C LEU A 391 -5.89 -5.45 -11.47
N LEU A 392 -5.49 -6.66 -11.06
CA LEU A 392 -6.12 -7.34 -9.92
C LEU A 392 -5.87 -6.60 -8.60
N THR A 393 -4.66 -6.08 -8.39
CA THR A 393 -4.34 -5.28 -7.20
C THR A 393 -5.06 -3.93 -7.19
N ALA A 394 -5.21 -3.28 -8.36
CA ALA A 394 -6.02 -2.07 -8.51
C ALA A 394 -7.49 -2.35 -8.22
N LEU A 395 -8.03 -3.47 -8.71
CA LEU A 395 -9.40 -3.89 -8.42
C LEU A 395 -9.62 -4.17 -6.92
N ALA A 396 -8.67 -4.84 -6.27
CA ALA A 396 -8.71 -5.04 -4.81
C ALA A 396 -8.70 -3.71 -4.04
N ALA A 397 -7.99 -2.69 -4.55
CA ALA A 397 -7.98 -1.35 -3.96
C ALA A 397 -9.32 -0.61 -4.10
N VAL A 398 -10.16 -0.95 -5.10
CA VAL A 398 -11.52 -0.39 -5.25
C VAL A 398 -12.35 -0.64 -4.01
N GLY A 399 -12.37 -1.88 -3.49
CA GLY A 399 -13.09 -2.23 -2.25
C GLY A 399 -12.62 -1.37 -1.07
N ARG A 400 -11.32 -1.24 -0.90
CA ARG A 400 -10.72 -0.45 0.17
C ARG A 400 -11.01 1.04 0.05
N THR A 401 -10.97 1.61 -1.14
CA THR A 401 -11.08 3.06 -1.35
C THR A 401 -12.53 3.51 -1.45
N TYR A 402 -13.34 2.84 -2.25
CA TYR A 402 -14.69 3.30 -2.57
C TYR A 402 -15.78 2.67 -1.69
N LEU A 403 -15.72 1.37 -1.45
CA LEU A 403 -16.75 0.72 -0.62
C LEU A 403 -16.61 1.12 0.85
N SER A 404 -15.39 1.37 1.33
CA SER A 404 -15.16 1.81 2.71
C SER A 404 -15.52 3.28 2.96
N ALA A 405 -15.76 4.09 1.93
CA ALA A 405 -16.19 5.49 2.08
C ALA A 405 -17.50 5.64 2.86
N GLY A 406 -18.37 4.63 2.79
CA GLY A 406 -19.62 4.57 3.55
C GLY A 406 -19.47 4.20 5.04
N ALA A 407 -18.26 3.82 5.49
CA ALA A 407 -18.05 3.31 6.85
C ALA A 407 -18.45 4.34 7.94
N GLY A 408 -18.17 5.63 7.72
CA GLY A 408 -18.55 6.69 8.65
C GLY A 408 -20.06 6.85 8.81
N ILE A 409 -20.83 6.69 7.73
CA ILE A 409 -22.30 6.75 7.77
C ILE A 409 -22.83 5.62 8.66
N VAL A 410 -22.30 4.40 8.48
CA VAL A 410 -22.72 3.23 9.26
C VAL A 410 -22.31 3.41 10.73
N ALA A 411 -21.09 3.88 10.99
CA ALA A 411 -20.61 4.13 12.36
C ALA A 411 -21.45 5.15 13.10
N GLU A 412 -21.85 6.22 12.42
CA GLU A 412 -22.72 7.28 12.99
C GLU A 412 -24.13 6.76 13.27
N ALA A 413 -24.69 5.97 12.36
CA ALA A 413 -26.05 5.45 12.47
C ALA A 413 -26.19 4.33 13.51
N THR A 414 -25.16 3.48 13.70
CA THR A 414 -25.26 2.26 14.51
C THR A 414 -24.50 2.34 15.84
N GLY A 415 -23.59 3.31 15.99
CA GLY A 415 -22.64 3.35 17.11
C GLY A 415 -21.53 2.32 16.98
N TRP A 416 -20.45 2.49 17.76
CA TRP A 416 -19.22 1.74 17.62
C TRP A 416 -19.35 0.21 17.77
N PRO A 417 -20.04 -0.32 18.83
CA PRO A 417 -20.13 -1.76 18.97
C PRO A 417 -20.80 -2.44 17.77
N MET A 418 -21.93 -1.88 17.31
CA MET A 418 -22.68 -2.45 16.19
C MET A 418 -21.94 -2.23 14.86
N PHE A 419 -21.23 -1.11 14.69
CA PHE A 419 -20.40 -0.85 13.52
C PHE A 419 -19.38 -1.98 13.30
N PHE A 420 -18.66 -2.42 14.33
CA PHE A 420 -17.67 -3.49 14.19
C PHE A 420 -18.30 -4.87 14.01
N VAL A 421 -19.50 -5.11 14.55
CA VAL A 421 -20.30 -6.32 14.23
C VAL A 421 -20.69 -6.31 12.75
N VAL A 422 -21.20 -5.20 12.22
CA VAL A 422 -21.54 -5.06 10.80
C VAL A 422 -20.27 -5.26 9.95
N SER A 423 -19.14 -4.63 10.32
CA SER A 423 -17.87 -4.82 9.62
C SER A 423 -17.44 -6.29 9.56
N SER A 424 -17.61 -7.03 10.66
CA SER A 424 -17.36 -8.46 10.70
C SER A 424 -18.27 -9.23 9.74
N LEU A 425 -19.56 -8.93 9.72
CA LEU A 425 -20.54 -9.59 8.85
C LEU A 425 -20.31 -9.31 7.36
N LEU A 426 -19.65 -8.20 7.00
CA LEU A 426 -19.25 -7.91 5.62
C LEU A 426 -18.24 -8.92 5.04
N ALA A 427 -17.66 -9.80 5.85
CA ALA A 427 -16.89 -10.94 5.36
C ALA A 427 -17.75 -12.05 4.75
N ILE A 428 -19.03 -12.16 5.14
CA ILE A 428 -19.92 -13.26 4.72
C ILE A 428 -20.06 -13.36 3.19
N PRO A 429 -20.28 -12.28 2.43
CA PRO A 429 -20.34 -12.37 0.97
C PRO A 429 -19.07 -12.98 0.36
N SER A 430 -17.89 -12.62 0.84
CA SER A 430 -16.63 -13.19 0.35
C SER A 430 -16.51 -14.68 0.70
N LEU A 431 -16.96 -15.11 1.88
CA LEU A 431 -16.97 -16.51 2.31
C LEU A 431 -17.95 -17.34 1.45
N ILE A 432 -19.11 -16.80 1.10
CA ILE A 432 -20.08 -17.45 0.19
C ILE A 432 -19.45 -17.62 -1.20
N LEU A 433 -18.80 -16.59 -1.74
CA LEU A 433 -18.10 -16.67 -3.02
C LEU A 433 -16.96 -17.69 -2.97
N LEU A 434 -16.20 -17.74 -1.88
CA LEU A 434 -15.13 -18.71 -1.68
C LEU A 434 -15.67 -20.15 -1.68
N ALA A 435 -16.76 -20.40 -0.95
CA ALA A 435 -17.44 -21.69 -0.94
C ALA A 435 -17.95 -22.10 -2.33
N TRP A 436 -18.53 -21.16 -3.06
CA TRP A 436 -19.02 -21.39 -4.42
C TRP A 436 -17.87 -21.70 -5.40
N LEU A 437 -16.77 -20.93 -5.37
CA LEU A 437 -15.58 -21.16 -6.19
C LEU A 437 -14.94 -22.52 -5.87
N GLN A 438 -14.92 -22.91 -4.59
CA GLN A 438 -14.43 -24.21 -4.16
C GLN A 438 -15.28 -25.36 -4.74
N GLN A 439 -16.62 -25.25 -4.68
CA GLN A 439 -17.53 -26.25 -5.23
C GLN A 439 -17.41 -26.38 -6.75
N ARG A 440 -17.09 -25.30 -7.46
CA ARG A 440 -16.87 -25.30 -8.91
C ARG A 440 -15.48 -25.83 -9.32
N GLY A 441 -14.63 -26.21 -8.37
CA GLY A 441 -13.31 -26.75 -8.66
C GLY A 441 -12.27 -25.69 -9.10
N HIS A 442 -12.57 -24.38 -8.96
CA HIS A 442 -11.66 -23.29 -9.37
C HIS A 442 -10.25 -23.45 -8.84
N PHE A 443 -10.08 -24.01 -7.65
CA PHE A 443 -8.79 -24.16 -7.00
C PHE A 443 -8.02 -25.44 -7.41
N ALA A 444 -8.60 -26.31 -8.20
CA ALA A 444 -7.92 -27.51 -8.69
C ALA A 444 -6.73 -27.15 -9.60
N GLU A 445 -6.79 -26.04 -10.30
CA GLU A 445 -5.74 -25.52 -11.17
C GLU A 445 -4.49 -25.02 -10.39
N PHE A 446 -4.64 -24.72 -9.10
CA PHE A 446 -3.55 -24.21 -8.24
C PHE A 446 -2.84 -25.30 -7.43
N VAL A 447 -3.22 -26.56 -7.62
CA VAL A 447 -2.54 -27.69 -6.97
C VAL A 447 -1.26 -27.98 -7.78
N PRO A 448 -0.04 -27.83 -7.20
CA PRO A 448 1.16 -28.22 -7.91
C PRO A 448 1.05 -29.71 -8.30
N ALA A 449 1.33 -30.02 -9.56
CA ALA A 449 1.39 -31.41 -10.00
C ALA A 449 2.31 -32.16 -9.03
N ARG A 450 1.77 -33.15 -8.30
CA ARG A 450 2.57 -34.01 -7.42
C ARG A 450 3.65 -34.61 -8.27
N VAL A 451 4.91 -34.20 -8.04
CA VAL A 451 6.06 -34.95 -8.58
C VAL A 451 5.87 -36.40 -8.07
N PRO A 452 5.74 -37.38 -8.95
CA PRO A 452 5.67 -38.77 -8.49
C PRO A 452 6.91 -39.03 -7.64
N ARG A 453 6.72 -39.43 -6.37
CA ARG A 453 7.81 -39.97 -5.59
C ARG A 453 8.35 -41.12 -6.41
N ALA A 454 9.62 -41.04 -6.79
CA ALA A 454 10.32 -42.19 -7.31
C ALA A 454 10.07 -43.33 -6.32
N ALA A 455 9.50 -44.42 -6.82
CA ALA A 455 9.32 -45.63 -6.03
C ALA A 455 10.71 -46.10 -5.62
N ASP A 456 10.93 -46.17 -4.30
CA ASP A 456 12.04 -46.84 -3.68
C ASP A 456 12.04 -48.36 -4.01
#